data_938915be89636b8958d92483f78cd835
#
_entry.id   938915be89636b8958d92483f78cd835
#
_cell.length_a   1.000
_cell.length_b   1.000
_cell.length_c   1.000
_cell.angle_alpha   90.00
_cell.angle_beta   90.00
_cell.angle_gamma   90.00
#
_symmetry.space_group_name_H-M   'P 1'
#
loop_
_entity.id
_entity.type
_entity.pdbx_description
1 polymer ?
#
loop_
_entity_poly.entity_id
_entity_poly.type
_entity_poly.pdbx_seq_one_letter_code
_entity_poly.pdbx_strand_id
1 'polypeptide(L)'
;LTAASEVGSSAYMSKPEEQRIQKIIANAGICSRREAERHIEDGNVRVNGKRAELGDKALPDASIFVNNKPILHKQERSITLVMNKPKGYVCTNSDPFAEKTVFQLLQPDLQRLRLFCAGRLDKDSEGLLIITNDGDLANKIAHPSTEITKRYRVVLNKDFKKIDIPKLLAGVEFEGDFLKAERVIPAPDLGEGSARRLEVHLHHGKKREIRRLFEAHRYFVKKLVRVQIGGIILRNIPKGGIKILGKKDIERLFTK
;
A
#
# COMPACT_ATOMS: atom_id res chain seq x y z
N LEU A 1 -43.52 -13.73 38.82
CA LEU A 1 -43.71 -12.46 38.11
C LEU A 1 -42.38 -11.72 38.09
N THR A 2 -41.55 -11.94 37.04
CA THR A 2 -40.38 -11.12 36.74
C THR A 2 -40.27 -11.02 35.23
N ALA A 3 -40.45 -9.81 34.74
CA ALA A 3 -40.38 -9.48 33.32
C ALA A 3 -38.91 -9.50 32.84
N ALA A 4 -38.63 -10.26 31.79
CA ALA A 4 -37.38 -10.22 31.07
C ALA A 4 -37.42 -9.01 30.11
N SER A 5 -36.51 -8.06 30.31
CA SER A 5 -36.30 -6.94 29.43
C SER A 5 -35.43 -7.42 28.25
N GLU A 6 -36.02 -7.50 27.07
CA GLU A 6 -35.31 -7.66 25.81
C GLU A 6 -34.53 -6.37 25.51
N VAL A 7 -33.21 -6.48 25.56
CA VAL A 7 -32.29 -5.45 25.04
C VAL A 7 -32.11 -5.70 23.56
N GLY A 8 -32.91 -5.04 22.77
CA GLY A 8 -32.74 -5.01 21.32
C GLY A 8 -31.43 -4.33 20.91
N SER A 9 -30.44 -5.11 20.45
CA SER A 9 -29.22 -4.62 19.81
C SER A 9 -29.58 -4.11 18.43
N SER A 10 -29.97 -2.83 18.32
CA SER A 10 -30.11 -2.13 17.06
C SER A 10 -28.71 -1.83 16.52
N ALA A 11 -28.18 -2.70 15.68
CA ALA A 11 -27.04 -2.37 14.84
C ALA A 11 -27.44 -1.22 13.92
N TYR A 12 -26.95 -0.02 14.22
CA TYR A 12 -27.04 1.14 13.33
C TYR A 12 -26.28 0.81 12.03
N MET A 13 -26.99 0.30 11.05
CA MET A 13 -26.50 0.22 9.67
C MET A 13 -26.42 1.66 9.15
N SER A 14 -25.23 2.23 9.11
CA SER A 14 -24.99 3.50 8.45
C SER A 14 -25.52 3.42 7.02
N LYS A 15 -26.31 4.42 6.59
CA LYS A 15 -26.78 4.51 5.20
C LYS A 15 -25.56 4.43 4.27
N PRO A 16 -25.64 3.67 3.17
CA PRO A 16 -24.54 3.60 2.22
C PRO A 16 -24.25 5.00 1.68
N GLU A 17 -22.99 5.42 1.79
CA GLU A 17 -22.55 6.72 1.26
C GLU A 17 -22.33 6.64 -0.25
N GLU A 18 -22.68 7.74 -0.94
CA GLU A 18 -22.38 7.89 -2.36
C GLU A 18 -20.85 7.87 -2.61
N GLN A 19 -20.45 7.12 -3.60
CA GLN A 19 -19.06 6.99 -4.02
C GLN A 19 -18.86 7.49 -5.44
N ARG A 20 -17.65 7.94 -5.75
CA ARG A 20 -17.27 8.29 -7.13
C ARG A 20 -17.52 7.11 -8.06
N ILE A 21 -18.15 7.36 -9.22
CA ILE A 21 -18.52 6.30 -10.19
C ILE A 21 -17.30 5.47 -10.61
N GLN A 22 -16.16 6.11 -10.90
CA GLN A 22 -14.93 5.39 -11.23
C GLN A 22 -14.45 4.47 -10.09
N LYS A 23 -14.75 4.79 -8.81
CA LYS A 23 -14.43 3.90 -7.67
C LYS A 23 -15.35 2.68 -7.71
N ILE A 24 -16.64 2.84 -7.96
CA ILE A 24 -17.61 1.74 -8.01
C ILE A 24 -17.25 0.79 -9.17
N ILE A 25 -16.99 1.31 -10.37
CA ILE A 25 -16.56 0.53 -11.55
C ILE A 25 -15.27 -0.25 -11.24
N ALA A 26 -14.30 0.40 -10.60
CA ALA A 26 -13.04 -0.25 -10.25
C ALA A 26 -13.20 -1.33 -9.17
N ASN A 27 -14.07 -1.12 -8.17
CA ASN A 27 -14.37 -2.10 -7.13
C ASN A 27 -15.14 -3.32 -7.68
N ALA A 28 -15.95 -3.11 -8.74
CA ALA A 28 -16.60 -4.20 -9.47
C ALA A 28 -15.63 -5.02 -10.37
N GLY A 29 -14.33 -4.70 -10.36
CA GLY A 29 -13.32 -5.45 -11.11
C GLY A 29 -13.27 -5.17 -12.62
N ILE A 30 -14.05 -4.21 -13.14
CA ILE A 30 -14.19 -3.97 -14.58
C ILE A 30 -12.91 -3.38 -15.20
N CYS A 31 -12.43 -2.26 -14.64
CA CYS A 31 -11.27 -1.54 -15.16
C CYS A 31 -10.57 -0.69 -14.08
N SER A 32 -9.44 -0.03 -14.32
CA SER A 32 -8.79 0.85 -13.35
C SER A 32 -9.61 2.13 -13.12
N ARG A 33 -9.45 2.80 -11.97
CA ARG A 33 -10.14 4.08 -11.75
C ARG A 33 -9.84 5.08 -12.86
N ARG A 34 -8.59 5.18 -13.32
CA ARG A 34 -8.19 6.05 -14.45
C ARG A 34 -8.79 5.62 -15.78
N GLU A 35 -8.96 4.35 -16.00
CA GLU A 35 -9.60 3.80 -17.20
C GLU A 35 -11.12 4.02 -17.15
N ALA A 36 -11.73 3.87 -15.97
CA ALA A 36 -13.12 4.23 -15.74
C ALA A 36 -13.37 5.74 -15.96
N GLU A 37 -12.46 6.61 -15.54
CA GLU A 37 -12.50 8.05 -15.84
C GLU A 37 -12.49 8.29 -17.34
N ARG A 38 -11.62 7.65 -18.11
CA ARG A 38 -11.63 7.73 -19.58
C ARG A 38 -12.96 7.25 -20.18
N HIS A 39 -13.49 6.12 -19.71
CA HIS A 39 -14.81 5.68 -20.18
C HIS A 39 -15.94 6.67 -19.86
N ILE A 40 -15.86 7.40 -18.76
CA ILE A 40 -16.81 8.47 -18.41
C ILE A 40 -16.65 9.64 -19.39
N GLU A 41 -15.43 10.11 -19.63
CA GLU A 41 -15.11 11.19 -20.58
C GLU A 41 -15.59 10.86 -22.00
N ASP A 42 -15.35 9.64 -22.46
CA ASP A 42 -15.79 9.13 -23.77
C ASP A 42 -17.32 8.94 -23.86
N GLY A 43 -18.07 9.14 -22.75
CA GLY A 43 -19.53 8.97 -22.70
C GLY A 43 -20.01 7.53 -22.71
N ASN A 44 -19.13 6.59 -22.40
CA ASN A 44 -19.40 5.16 -22.40
C ASN A 44 -19.97 4.64 -21.08
N VAL A 45 -20.25 5.53 -20.11
CA VAL A 45 -20.79 5.17 -18.79
C VAL A 45 -22.16 5.77 -18.59
N ARG A 46 -23.12 4.94 -18.15
CA ARG A 46 -24.46 5.35 -17.74
C ARG A 46 -24.72 4.90 -16.30
N VAL A 47 -25.38 5.77 -15.53
CA VAL A 47 -25.81 5.50 -14.15
C VAL A 47 -27.30 5.77 -14.05
N ASN A 48 -28.09 4.78 -13.66
CA ASN A 48 -29.55 4.88 -13.57
C ASN A 48 -30.17 5.43 -14.87
N GLY A 49 -29.65 5.00 -16.05
CA GLY A 49 -30.10 5.41 -17.38
C GLY A 49 -29.52 6.72 -17.90
N LYS A 50 -28.93 7.58 -17.07
CA LYS A 50 -28.31 8.86 -17.46
C LYS A 50 -26.82 8.70 -17.77
N ARG A 51 -26.31 9.48 -18.74
CA ARG A 51 -24.88 9.58 -19.01
C ARG A 51 -24.16 10.15 -17.79
N ALA A 52 -23.08 9.51 -17.39
CA ALA A 52 -22.25 9.96 -16.28
C ALA A 52 -21.22 11.00 -16.72
N GLU A 53 -20.89 11.92 -15.82
CA GLU A 53 -19.84 12.94 -15.98
C GLU A 53 -18.71 12.73 -14.96
N LEU A 54 -17.52 13.30 -15.26
CA LEU A 54 -16.40 13.27 -14.32
C LEU A 54 -16.79 13.98 -13.01
N GLY A 55 -16.57 13.28 -11.92
CA GLY A 55 -16.89 13.83 -10.61
C GLY A 55 -18.22 13.35 -10.04
N ASP A 56 -19.07 12.75 -10.84
CA ASP A 56 -20.33 12.17 -10.39
C ASP A 56 -20.15 11.09 -9.33
N LYS A 57 -21.16 11.00 -8.46
CA LYS A 57 -21.24 9.99 -7.41
C LYS A 57 -22.54 9.20 -7.55
N ALA A 58 -22.53 7.98 -7.05
CA ALA A 58 -23.71 7.13 -6.96
C ALA A 58 -23.62 6.23 -5.72
N LEU A 59 -24.74 5.68 -5.32
CA LEU A 59 -24.77 4.62 -4.33
C LEU A 59 -24.06 3.37 -4.87
N PRO A 60 -23.42 2.56 -4.02
CA PRO A 60 -22.69 1.37 -4.46
C PRO A 60 -23.51 0.33 -5.21
N ASP A 61 -24.83 0.32 -5.02
CA ASP A 61 -25.82 -0.56 -5.67
C ASP A 61 -26.51 0.06 -6.89
N ALA A 62 -26.12 1.28 -7.31
CA ALA A 62 -26.69 1.95 -8.47
C ALA A 62 -26.52 1.11 -9.73
N SER A 63 -27.54 1.16 -10.62
CA SER A 63 -27.48 0.51 -11.94
C SER A 63 -26.48 1.22 -12.84
N ILE A 64 -25.30 0.63 -13.01
CA ILE A 64 -24.21 1.19 -13.82
C ILE A 64 -23.94 0.33 -15.04
N PHE A 65 -23.79 0.98 -16.20
CA PHE A 65 -23.42 0.36 -17.47
C PHE A 65 -22.10 0.97 -17.95
N VAL A 66 -21.18 0.11 -18.40
CA VAL A 66 -19.94 0.51 -19.08
C VAL A 66 -19.93 -0.13 -20.48
N ASN A 67 -19.77 0.66 -21.52
CA ASN A 67 -19.86 0.19 -22.92
C ASN A 67 -21.16 -0.61 -23.18
N ASN A 68 -22.30 -0.11 -22.68
CA ASN A 68 -23.63 -0.75 -22.75
C ASN A 68 -23.73 -2.12 -22.06
N LYS A 69 -22.75 -2.54 -21.27
CA LYS A 69 -22.79 -3.77 -20.47
C LYS A 69 -23.04 -3.41 -19.00
N PRO A 70 -23.99 -4.03 -18.32
CA PRO A 70 -24.22 -3.78 -16.90
C PRO A 70 -23.02 -4.27 -16.10
N ILE A 71 -22.60 -3.50 -15.10
CA ILE A 71 -21.64 -3.97 -14.14
C ILE A 71 -22.37 -4.86 -13.12
N LEU A 72 -21.85 -6.04 -12.90
CA LEU A 72 -22.33 -6.89 -11.82
C LEU A 72 -21.60 -6.47 -10.54
N HIS A 73 -22.36 -6.07 -9.53
CA HIS A 73 -21.83 -5.81 -8.19
C HIS A 73 -21.44 -7.12 -7.49
N LYS A 74 -20.63 -7.97 -8.16
CA LYS A 74 -20.04 -9.12 -7.49
C LYS A 74 -19.02 -8.58 -6.49
N GLN A 75 -19.33 -8.71 -5.22
CA GLN A 75 -18.31 -8.59 -4.19
C GLN A 75 -17.30 -9.73 -4.42
N GLU A 76 -16.25 -9.46 -5.19
CA GLU A 76 -15.11 -10.37 -5.21
C GLU A 76 -14.58 -10.49 -3.78
N ARG A 77 -14.28 -11.72 -3.37
CA ARG A 77 -13.69 -11.96 -2.06
C ARG A 77 -12.44 -11.11 -1.91
N SER A 78 -12.42 -10.23 -0.90
CA SER A 78 -11.24 -9.43 -0.60
C SER A 78 -10.06 -10.34 -0.28
N ILE A 79 -8.99 -10.17 -1.03
CA ILE A 79 -7.73 -10.87 -0.84
C ILE A 79 -6.66 -9.85 -0.52
N THR A 80 -5.93 -10.12 0.57
CA THR A 80 -4.75 -9.34 0.95
C THR A 80 -3.61 -10.29 1.22
N LEU A 81 -2.45 -10.00 0.66
CA LEU A 81 -1.25 -10.79 0.84
C LEU A 81 -0.03 -9.91 1.11
N VAL A 82 0.94 -10.46 1.80
CA VAL A 82 2.29 -9.91 1.87
C VAL A 82 3.19 -10.67 0.92
N MET A 83 4.10 -9.94 0.30
CA MET A 83 5.18 -10.46 -0.53
C MET A 83 6.52 -10.00 0.03
N ASN A 84 7.52 -10.87 0.00
CA ASN A 84 8.91 -10.46 0.16
C ASN A 84 9.46 -10.05 -1.22
N LYS A 85 9.26 -8.78 -1.58
CA LYS A 85 9.66 -8.24 -2.89
C LYS A 85 11.18 -8.38 -3.10
N PRO A 86 11.64 -9.05 -4.14
CA PRO A 86 13.05 -9.06 -4.51
C PRO A 86 13.46 -7.74 -5.19
N LYS A 87 14.75 -7.45 -5.22
CA LYS A 87 15.33 -6.36 -6.01
C LYS A 87 15.10 -6.59 -7.51
N GLY A 88 14.93 -5.53 -8.28
CA GLY A 88 14.77 -5.59 -9.74
C GLY A 88 13.32 -5.60 -10.23
N TYR A 89 12.35 -5.84 -9.37
CA TYR A 89 10.93 -5.82 -9.71
C TYR A 89 10.28 -4.47 -9.40
N VAL A 90 9.32 -4.04 -10.22
CA VAL A 90 8.57 -2.80 -10.01
C VAL A 90 7.18 -3.06 -9.47
N CYS A 91 6.66 -2.13 -8.65
CA CYS A 91 5.34 -2.18 -8.02
C CYS A 91 4.29 -1.51 -8.92
N THR A 92 4.05 -2.05 -10.10
CA THR A 92 3.02 -1.57 -11.05
C THR A 92 2.35 -2.72 -11.77
N ASN A 93 1.07 -2.56 -12.08
CA ASN A 93 0.32 -3.54 -12.87
C ASN A 93 0.59 -3.39 -14.37
N SER A 94 0.94 -2.19 -14.81
CA SER A 94 1.23 -1.89 -16.20
C SER A 94 2.32 -0.82 -16.25
N ASP A 95 3.41 -1.19 -16.86
CA ASP A 95 4.48 -0.28 -17.24
C ASP A 95 5.05 -0.80 -18.56
N PRO A 96 4.86 -0.09 -19.68
CA PRO A 96 5.36 -0.52 -20.98
C PRO A 96 6.89 -0.65 -21.02
N PHE A 97 7.59 -0.05 -20.06
CA PHE A 97 9.05 -0.11 -19.93
C PHE A 97 9.53 -1.04 -18.81
N ALA A 98 8.61 -1.64 -18.03
CA ALA A 98 8.97 -2.52 -16.93
C ALA A 98 9.14 -3.96 -17.41
N GLU A 99 10.36 -4.43 -17.47
CA GLU A 99 10.70 -5.81 -17.81
C GLU A 99 10.16 -6.82 -16.79
N LYS A 100 10.07 -6.44 -15.50
CA LYS A 100 9.67 -7.33 -14.40
C LYS A 100 8.78 -6.62 -13.39
N THR A 101 7.52 -7.06 -13.26
CA THR A 101 6.59 -6.56 -12.24
C THR A 101 6.44 -7.55 -11.09
N VAL A 102 6.08 -7.06 -9.90
CA VAL A 102 5.82 -7.92 -8.73
C VAL A 102 4.69 -8.90 -8.96
N PHE A 103 3.75 -8.59 -9.86
CA PHE A 103 2.60 -9.44 -10.17
C PHE A 103 2.98 -10.71 -10.94
N GLN A 104 4.09 -10.70 -11.68
CA GLN A 104 4.64 -11.89 -12.37
C GLN A 104 5.16 -12.96 -11.39
N LEU A 105 5.40 -12.59 -10.12
CA LEU A 105 5.82 -13.52 -9.07
C LEU A 105 4.63 -14.24 -8.39
N LEU A 106 3.40 -13.83 -8.70
CA LEU A 106 2.21 -14.44 -8.14
C LEU A 106 1.87 -15.74 -8.86
N GLN A 107 1.19 -16.64 -8.16
CA GLN A 107 0.64 -17.86 -8.76
C GLN A 107 -0.43 -17.51 -9.80
N PRO A 108 -0.66 -18.34 -10.84
CA PRO A 108 -1.60 -18.07 -11.94
C PRO A 108 -3.00 -17.65 -11.48
N ASP A 109 -3.54 -18.29 -10.44
CA ASP A 109 -4.86 -17.98 -9.91
C ASP A 109 -4.93 -16.57 -9.30
N LEU A 110 -3.86 -16.12 -8.65
CA LEU A 110 -3.75 -14.76 -8.11
C LEU A 110 -3.49 -13.71 -9.20
N GLN A 111 -2.82 -14.10 -10.29
CA GLN A 111 -2.61 -13.19 -11.44
C GLN A 111 -3.90 -12.85 -12.18
N ARG A 112 -4.91 -13.74 -12.13
CA ARG A 112 -6.24 -13.50 -12.71
C ARG A 112 -7.06 -12.47 -11.93
N LEU A 113 -6.70 -12.25 -10.66
CA LEU A 113 -7.36 -11.27 -9.79
C LEU A 113 -6.81 -9.89 -10.06
N ARG A 114 -7.66 -8.90 -9.90
CA ARG A 114 -7.28 -7.50 -10.04
C ARG A 114 -6.61 -6.98 -8.79
N LEU A 115 -5.38 -7.42 -8.55
CA LEU A 115 -4.57 -7.02 -7.41
C LEU A 115 -3.76 -5.75 -7.69
N PHE A 116 -3.48 -4.98 -6.64
CA PHE A 116 -2.59 -3.81 -6.68
C PHE A 116 -1.81 -3.66 -5.39
N CYS A 117 -0.72 -2.91 -5.44
CA CYS A 117 0.14 -2.69 -4.28
C CYS A 117 -0.46 -1.65 -3.33
N ALA A 118 -0.61 -1.98 -2.05
CA ALA A 118 -0.91 -1.04 -0.97
C ALA A 118 0.39 -0.34 -0.52
N GLY A 119 0.73 0.76 -1.17
CA GLY A 119 2.05 1.40 -1.11
C GLY A 119 3.05 0.74 -2.06
N ARG A 120 4.22 1.34 -2.17
CA ARG A 120 5.24 0.89 -3.13
C ARG A 120 6.59 0.70 -2.48
N LEU A 121 7.45 -0.05 -3.15
CA LEU A 121 8.89 -0.09 -2.98
C LEU A 121 9.53 0.20 -4.34
N ASP A 122 10.64 0.93 -4.35
CA ASP A 122 11.39 1.20 -5.57
C ASP A 122 11.96 -0.11 -6.17
N LYS A 123 12.33 -0.09 -7.46
CA LYS A 123 12.93 -1.23 -8.18
C LYS A 123 14.13 -1.82 -7.45
N ASP A 124 14.96 -0.96 -6.86
CA ASP A 124 16.19 -1.29 -6.14
C ASP A 124 16.01 -1.57 -4.63
N SER A 125 14.77 -1.52 -4.12
CA SER A 125 14.41 -1.82 -2.72
C SER A 125 13.77 -3.19 -2.60
N GLU A 126 13.95 -3.82 -1.44
CA GLU A 126 13.51 -5.20 -1.16
C GLU A 126 12.54 -5.23 0.05
N GLY A 127 11.90 -6.37 0.25
CA GLY A 127 11.22 -6.73 1.49
C GLY A 127 9.71 -6.65 1.44
N LEU A 128 9.09 -6.38 2.58
CA LEU A 128 7.66 -6.50 2.81
C LEU A 128 6.86 -5.54 1.94
N LEU A 129 6.03 -6.09 1.07
CA LEU A 129 5.08 -5.39 0.22
C LEU A 129 3.70 -5.97 0.46
N ILE A 130 2.68 -5.12 0.61
CA ILE A 130 1.29 -5.55 0.70
C ILE A 130 0.64 -5.40 -0.67
N ILE A 131 -0.08 -6.44 -1.08
CA ILE A 131 -0.82 -6.51 -2.33
C ILE A 131 -2.25 -6.92 -1.99
N THR A 132 -3.26 -6.25 -2.58
CA THR A 132 -4.67 -6.48 -2.29
C THR A 132 -5.56 -6.11 -3.48
N ASN A 133 -6.82 -6.59 -3.48
CA ASN A 133 -7.89 -6.07 -4.33
C ASN A 133 -8.86 -5.14 -3.56
N ASP A 134 -8.61 -4.91 -2.27
CA ASP A 134 -9.39 -3.99 -1.44
C ASP A 134 -8.80 -2.57 -1.52
N GLY A 135 -9.49 -1.68 -2.26
CA GLY A 135 -9.04 -0.31 -2.49
C GLY A 135 -9.07 0.56 -1.24
N ASP A 136 -10.01 0.32 -0.35
CA ASP A 136 -10.14 1.11 0.89
C ASP A 136 -9.06 0.71 1.89
N LEU A 137 -8.77 -0.59 2.00
CA LEU A 137 -7.65 -1.10 2.78
C LEU A 137 -6.31 -0.57 2.23
N ALA A 138 -6.11 -0.62 0.92
CA ALA A 138 -4.87 -0.12 0.30
C ALA A 138 -4.66 1.37 0.55
N ASN A 139 -5.73 2.17 0.41
CA ASN A 139 -5.68 3.60 0.71
C ASN A 139 -5.34 3.83 2.19
N LYS A 140 -5.99 3.10 3.10
CA LYS A 140 -5.74 3.19 4.53
C LYS A 140 -4.30 2.84 4.91
N ILE A 141 -3.68 1.85 4.25
CA ILE A 141 -2.27 1.48 4.48
C ILE A 141 -1.31 2.52 3.91
N ALA A 142 -1.64 3.10 2.76
CA ALA A 142 -0.75 4.01 2.03
C ALA A 142 -0.84 5.47 2.50
N HIS A 143 -1.98 5.87 3.07
CA HIS A 143 -2.25 7.26 3.41
C HIS A 143 -1.39 7.75 4.59
N PRO A 144 -0.74 8.92 4.48
CA PRO A 144 0.12 9.45 5.53
C PRO A 144 -0.58 9.66 6.87
N SER A 145 -1.87 10.03 6.88
CA SER A 145 -2.64 10.30 8.11
C SER A 145 -2.87 9.07 8.99
N THR A 146 -2.64 7.87 8.48
CA THR A 146 -2.79 6.65 9.27
C THR A 146 -1.58 6.35 10.15
N GLU A 147 -0.49 7.09 9.98
CA GLU A 147 0.74 7.00 10.78
C GLU A 147 1.27 5.56 10.98
N ILE A 148 0.99 4.67 10.02
CA ILE A 148 1.46 3.29 10.09
C ILE A 148 2.99 3.27 10.01
N THR A 149 3.62 2.80 11.09
CA THR A 149 5.07 2.68 11.14
C THR A 149 5.58 1.67 10.12
N LYS A 150 6.57 2.07 9.34
CA LYS A 150 7.30 1.21 8.40
C LYS A 150 8.75 1.13 8.86
N ARG A 151 9.25 -0.09 9.11
CA ARG A 151 10.63 -0.31 9.53
C ARG A 151 11.47 -0.85 8.40
N TYR A 152 12.67 -0.30 8.29
CA TYR A 152 13.61 -0.63 7.22
C TYR A 152 14.97 -1.02 7.80
N ARG A 153 15.57 -2.07 7.25
CA ARG A 153 17.00 -2.34 7.40
C ARG A 153 17.76 -1.66 6.29
N VAL A 154 18.74 -0.88 6.67
CA VAL A 154 19.55 -0.05 5.77
C VAL A 154 21.00 -0.49 5.87
N VAL A 155 21.69 -0.61 4.72
CA VAL A 155 23.15 -0.79 4.67
C VAL A 155 23.71 0.39 3.89
N LEU A 156 24.66 1.10 4.49
CA LEU A 156 25.31 2.27 3.92
C LEU A 156 26.63 1.90 3.21
N ASN A 157 27.13 2.84 2.42
CA ASN A 157 28.40 2.75 1.71
C ASN A 157 29.63 2.88 2.61
N LYS A 158 29.48 3.53 3.77
CA LYS A 158 30.53 3.80 4.75
C LYS A 158 29.97 3.73 6.17
N ASP A 159 30.84 3.72 7.15
CA ASP A 159 30.45 3.65 8.56
C ASP A 159 29.65 4.87 8.98
N PHE A 160 28.56 4.59 9.68
CA PHE A 160 27.63 5.60 10.17
C PHE A 160 28.11 6.17 11.49
N LYS A 161 28.12 7.50 11.59
CA LYS A 161 28.50 8.20 12.82
C LYS A 161 27.27 8.42 13.69
N LYS A 162 27.25 7.90 14.91
CA LYS A 162 26.11 8.06 15.85
C LYS A 162 25.75 9.55 16.11
N ILE A 163 26.72 10.46 16.02
CA ILE A 163 26.52 11.91 16.17
C ILE A 163 25.59 12.49 15.07
N ASP A 164 25.39 11.79 13.96
CA ASP A 164 24.48 12.23 12.90
C ASP A 164 23.02 11.79 13.12
N ILE A 165 22.72 10.97 14.15
CA ILE A 165 21.34 10.57 14.47
C ILE A 165 20.42 11.77 14.69
N PRO A 166 20.77 12.77 15.53
CA PRO A 166 19.91 13.94 15.74
C PRO A 166 19.57 14.70 14.46
N LYS A 167 20.49 14.76 13.49
CA LYS A 167 20.27 15.42 12.19
C LYS A 167 19.20 14.68 11.35
N LEU A 168 19.24 13.36 11.33
CA LEU A 168 18.24 12.53 10.63
C LEU A 168 16.85 12.61 11.26
N LEU A 169 16.81 12.79 12.60
CA LEU A 169 15.55 12.94 13.35
C LEU A 169 14.99 14.37 13.26
N ALA A 170 15.85 15.38 13.21
CA ALA A 170 15.43 16.78 13.01
C ALA A 170 14.84 16.98 11.61
N GLY A 171 15.34 16.22 10.62
CA GLY A 171 14.94 16.33 9.22
C GLY A 171 15.75 17.36 8.44
N VAL A 172 15.58 17.35 7.14
CA VAL A 172 16.27 18.22 6.19
C VAL A 172 15.41 18.48 4.96
N GLU A 173 15.46 19.72 4.45
CA GLU A 173 14.93 20.03 3.13
C GLU A 173 15.90 19.52 2.07
N PHE A 174 15.42 18.66 1.18
CA PHE A 174 16.22 18.10 0.11
C PHE A 174 15.37 17.81 -1.13
N GLU A 175 15.76 18.35 -2.27
CA GLU A 175 15.03 18.25 -3.56
C GLU A 175 13.55 18.61 -3.46
N GLY A 176 13.22 19.67 -2.72
CA GLY A 176 11.86 20.20 -2.58
C GLY A 176 10.96 19.44 -1.61
N ASP A 177 11.51 18.49 -0.85
CA ASP A 177 10.78 17.75 0.17
C ASP A 177 11.47 17.89 1.54
N PHE A 178 10.68 18.11 2.61
CA PHE A 178 11.16 17.92 3.97
C PHE A 178 11.20 16.43 4.30
N LEU A 179 12.38 15.89 4.59
CA LEU A 179 12.63 14.47 4.85
C LEU A 179 13.11 14.29 6.28
N LYS A 180 12.53 13.34 7.02
CA LYS A 180 12.99 12.99 8.37
C LYS A 180 12.73 11.52 8.69
N ALA A 181 13.53 10.96 9.60
CA ALA A 181 13.26 9.67 10.20
C ALA A 181 12.57 9.87 11.56
N GLU A 182 11.66 8.96 11.92
CA GLU A 182 11.07 8.92 13.26
C GLU A 182 12.00 8.25 14.26
N ARG A 183 12.77 7.26 13.79
CA ARG A 183 13.76 6.55 14.61
C ARG A 183 14.90 6.03 13.75
N VAL A 184 16.11 6.13 14.27
CA VAL A 184 17.32 5.57 13.66
C VAL A 184 18.08 4.81 14.73
N ILE A 185 18.27 3.50 14.51
CA ILE A 185 18.93 2.60 15.45
C ILE A 185 20.12 1.98 14.72
N PRO A 186 21.37 2.23 15.17
CA PRO A 186 22.50 1.43 14.72
C PRO A 186 22.28 -0.03 15.11
N ALA A 187 22.57 -0.94 14.19
CA ALA A 187 22.39 -2.38 14.38
C ALA A 187 23.76 -3.07 14.51
N PRO A 188 24.41 -3.06 15.69
CA PRO A 188 25.74 -3.58 15.89
C PRO A 188 25.81 -5.11 15.75
N ASP A 189 24.71 -5.82 16.01
CA ASP A 189 24.69 -7.28 16.16
C ASP A 189 24.58 -8.06 14.83
N LEU A 190 24.74 -7.39 13.69
CA LEU A 190 24.57 -8.02 12.37
C LEU A 190 25.91 -8.41 11.69
N GLY A 191 26.98 -8.67 12.47
CA GLY A 191 28.27 -9.16 11.99
C GLY A 191 29.23 -8.08 11.47
N GLU A 192 30.32 -8.47 10.80
CA GLU A 192 31.31 -7.54 10.23
C GLU A 192 30.68 -6.44 9.40
N GLY A 193 31.15 -5.19 9.58
CA GLY A 193 30.56 -3.99 8.95
C GLY A 193 29.26 -3.52 9.63
N SER A 194 29.02 -3.89 10.90
CA SER A 194 27.85 -3.48 11.69
C SER A 194 27.68 -1.96 11.76
N ALA A 195 28.76 -1.17 11.78
CA ALA A 195 28.71 0.28 11.74
C ALA A 195 28.03 0.87 10.49
N ARG A 196 27.84 0.09 9.42
CA ARG A 196 27.13 0.47 8.20
C ARG A 196 25.67 0.06 8.20
N ARG A 197 25.21 -0.67 9.21
CA ARG A 197 23.86 -1.24 9.27
C ARG A 197 23.00 -0.49 10.27
N LEU A 198 21.79 -0.15 9.85
CA LEU A 198 20.85 0.62 10.64
C LEU A 198 19.44 0.05 10.49
N GLU A 199 18.63 0.24 11.53
CA GLU A 199 17.18 0.17 11.42
C GLU A 199 16.63 1.60 11.40
N VAL A 200 15.74 1.90 10.44
CA VAL A 200 15.13 3.22 10.24
C VAL A 200 13.62 3.08 10.24
N HIS A 201 12.93 3.89 11.03
CA HIS A 201 11.47 3.93 11.09
C HIS A 201 10.94 5.19 10.42
N LEU A 202 9.88 5.04 9.62
CA LEU A 202 9.13 6.12 8.98
C LEU A 202 7.64 5.91 9.14
N HIS A 203 6.87 6.99 9.20
CA HIS A 203 5.41 6.99 9.01
C HIS A 203 5.03 7.34 7.57
N HIS A 204 5.82 8.17 6.92
CA HIS A 204 5.61 8.63 5.55
C HIS A 204 6.07 7.60 4.50
N GLY A 205 6.02 7.98 3.25
CA GLY A 205 6.45 7.14 2.13
C GLY A 205 6.70 7.99 0.89
N LYS A 206 7.43 9.11 1.05
CA LYS A 206 7.83 9.97 -0.05
C LYS A 206 8.73 9.21 -1.02
N LYS A 207 8.82 9.68 -2.26
CA LYS A 207 9.65 9.06 -3.29
C LYS A 207 11.10 8.97 -2.81
N ARG A 208 11.64 7.74 -2.72
CA ARG A 208 13.02 7.43 -2.33
C ARG A 208 13.45 8.07 -0.99
N GLU A 209 12.52 8.27 -0.06
CA GLU A 209 12.67 9.08 1.15
C GLU A 209 13.92 8.74 1.96
N ILE A 210 14.12 7.48 2.33
CA ILE A 210 15.31 7.05 3.09
C ILE A 210 16.60 7.33 2.31
N ARG A 211 16.64 7.05 1.01
CA ARG A 211 17.84 7.25 0.19
C ARG A 211 18.20 8.71 0.11
N ARG A 212 17.23 9.60 -0.13
CA ARG A 212 17.41 11.05 -0.19
C ARG A 212 17.78 11.64 1.18
N LEU A 213 17.15 11.17 2.26
CA LEU A 213 17.47 11.59 3.63
C LEU A 213 18.94 11.30 3.96
N PHE A 214 19.42 10.09 3.67
CA PHE A 214 20.82 9.73 3.90
C PHE A 214 21.78 10.46 2.94
N GLU A 215 21.39 10.69 1.70
CA GLU A 215 22.18 11.41 0.69
C GLU A 215 22.41 12.86 1.09
N ALA A 216 21.42 13.54 1.62
CA ALA A 216 21.54 14.89 2.18
C ALA A 216 22.62 14.99 3.29
N HIS A 217 22.88 13.87 3.98
CA HIS A 217 23.93 13.75 4.99
C HIS A 217 25.20 13.05 4.49
N ARG A 218 25.39 12.97 3.16
CA ARG A 218 26.58 12.38 2.50
C ARG A 218 26.79 10.89 2.76
N TYR A 219 25.69 10.14 3.00
CA TYR A 219 25.67 8.68 3.04
C TYR A 219 24.89 8.13 1.86
N PHE A 220 25.35 7.00 1.27
CA PHE A 220 24.64 6.35 0.19
C PHE A 220 24.11 4.97 0.63
N VAL A 221 22.82 4.75 0.42
CA VAL A 221 22.16 3.49 0.77
C VAL A 221 22.46 2.43 -0.28
N LYS A 222 23.26 1.43 0.08
CA LYS A 222 23.61 0.27 -0.77
C LYS A 222 22.52 -0.79 -0.78
N LYS A 223 21.87 -1.02 0.37
CA LYS A 223 20.77 -1.98 0.50
C LYS A 223 19.67 -1.40 1.38
N LEU A 224 18.41 -1.58 0.92
CA LEU A 224 17.22 -1.14 1.63
C LEU A 224 16.20 -2.26 1.63
N VAL A 225 15.82 -2.72 2.82
CA VAL A 225 14.85 -3.80 3.00
C VAL A 225 13.77 -3.35 3.96
N ARG A 226 12.52 -3.26 3.52
CA ARG A 226 11.39 -3.04 4.43
C ARG A 226 11.07 -4.33 5.17
N VAL A 227 11.21 -4.33 6.48
CA VAL A 227 11.05 -5.52 7.32
C VAL A 227 9.74 -5.55 8.09
N GLN A 228 9.04 -4.41 8.20
CA GLN A 228 7.78 -4.32 8.94
C GLN A 228 6.88 -3.21 8.39
N ILE A 229 5.57 -3.44 8.44
CA ILE A 229 4.50 -2.45 8.26
C ILE A 229 3.48 -2.66 9.37
N GLY A 230 3.25 -1.65 10.23
CA GLY A 230 2.44 -1.81 11.44
C GLY A 230 2.90 -3.03 12.25
N GLY A 231 1.99 -3.87 12.70
CA GLY A 231 2.31 -5.12 13.41
C GLY A 231 2.68 -6.31 12.51
N ILE A 232 2.77 -6.14 11.18
CA ILE A 232 3.19 -7.22 10.26
C ILE A 232 4.68 -7.18 10.02
N ILE A 233 5.36 -8.25 10.40
CA ILE A 233 6.82 -8.40 10.27
C ILE A 233 7.12 -9.38 9.14
N LEU A 234 8.11 -9.03 8.31
CA LEU A 234 8.69 -9.94 7.33
C LEU A 234 9.52 -11.02 8.06
N ARG A 235 8.91 -12.17 8.25
CA ARG A 235 9.56 -13.33 8.88
C ARG A 235 10.15 -14.26 7.81
N ASN A 236 9.87 -15.54 7.88
CA ASN A 236 10.41 -16.60 7.03
C ASN A 236 9.75 -16.67 5.64
N ILE A 237 9.41 -15.53 5.03
CA ILE A 237 8.93 -15.49 3.65
C ILE A 237 10.15 -15.38 2.74
N PRO A 238 10.42 -16.37 1.88
CA PRO A 238 11.54 -16.32 0.95
C PRO A 238 11.38 -15.16 -0.04
N LYS A 239 12.47 -14.75 -0.69
CA LYS A 239 12.43 -13.70 -1.72
C LYS A 239 11.51 -14.14 -2.87
N GLY A 240 10.58 -13.27 -3.26
CA GLY A 240 9.51 -13.56 -4.22
C GLY A 240 8.34 -14.35 -3.64
N GLY A 241 8.49 -14.92 -2.43
CA GLY A 241 7.42 -15.65 -1.76
C GLY A 241 6.31 -14.73 -1.24
N ILE A 242 5.13 -15.32 -1.03
CA ILE A 242 3.93 -14.65 -0.56
C ILE A 242 3.31 -15.37 0.64
N LYS A 243 2.53 -14.63 1.44
CA LYS A 243 1.61 -15.17 2.45
C LYS A 243 0.29 -14.44 2.35
N ILE A 244 -0.82 -15.16 2.22
CA ILE A 244 -2.17 -14.57 2.30
C ILE A 244 -2.45 -14.20 3.76
N LEU A 245 -2.99 -13.00 3.98
CA LEU A 245 -3.34 -12.48 5.30
C LEU A 245 -4.79 -12.81 5.64
N GLY A 246 -5.01 -13.34 6.83
CA GLY A 246 -6.33 -13.44 7.43
C GLY A 246 -6.79 -12.15 8.09
N LYS A 247 -8.05 -12.10 8.52
CA LYS A 247 -8.65 -10.92 9.18
C LYS A 247 -7.81 -10.40 10.35
N LYS A 248 -7.36 -11.29 11.24
CA LYS A 248 -6.49 -10.94 12.39
C LYS A 248 -5.14 -10.37 11.98
N ASP A 249 -4.54 -10.86 10.87
CA ASP A 249 -3.30 -10.29 10.36
C ASP A 249 -3.53 -8.88 9.81
N ILE A 250 -4.66 -8.64 9.12
CA ILE A 250 -5.03 -7.32 8.58
C ILE A 250 -5.24 -6.32 9.72
N GLU A 251 -5.90 -6.71 10.80
CA GLU A 251 -6.08 -5.87 11.99
C GLU A 251 -4.73 -5.45 12.60
N ARG A 252 -3.74 -6.35 12.62
CA ARG A 252 -2.38 -6.07 13.09
C ARG A 252 -1.63 -5.01 12.28
N LEU A 253 -2.02 -4.73 11.04
CA LEU A 253 -1.43 -3.62 10.27
C LEU A 253 -1.60 -2.27 10.96
N PHE A 254 -2.67 -2.13 11.74
CA PHE A 254 -3.07 -0.89 12.40
C PHE A 254 -2.74 -0.87 13.91
N THR A 255 -2.09 -1.91 14.43
CA THR A 255 -1.57 -1.89 15.80
C THR A 255 -0.20 -1.19 15.81
N LYS A 256 0.02 -0.36 16.86
CA LYS A 256 1.30 0.33 17.10
C LYS A 256 2.38 -0.62 17.60
#